data_8683f5a1919fe834c269580aa629d88d
#
_entry.id   8683f5a1919fe834c269580aa629d88d
#
_cell.length_a   1.000
_cell.length_b   1.000
_cell.length_c   1.000
_cell.angle_alpha   90.00
_cell.angle_beta   90.00
_cell.angle_gamma   90.00
#
_symmetry.space_group_name_H-M   'P 1'
#
loop_
_entity.id
_entity.type
_entity.pdbx_description
1 polymer ?
#
loop_
_entity_poly.entity_id
_entity_poly.type
_entity_poly.pdbx_seq_one_letter_code
_entity_poly.pdbx_strand_id
1 'polypeptide(L)'
;NTLLINDKSSLGGSTIYQDDQNYKINEKISSDWLNNEINNLKNKENLTILNRTSLAAYHSYNFLLARENISDHKSLHERSNQLRQRLWKIRAKKVILATGAIERPLIFNNNDRPGVMLANSVKKYIDYYGVRCGNKNVIFTNNDTAYETALSLNKKGLNVSVIDIRKNSSSILAQSAKENGIKIYWN
;
A
#
# COMPACT_ATOMS: atom_id res chain seq x y z
N ASN A 1 -17.52 5.29 21.75
CA ASN A 1 -16.27 4.55 21.55
C ASN A 1 -16.15 4.15 20.09
N THR A 2 -14.96 4.26 19.55
CA THR A 2 -14.62 3.91 18.16
C THR A 2 -13.60 2.77 18.16
N LEU A 3 -13.77 1.80 17.25
CA LEU A 3 -12.81 0.74 17.01
C LEU A 3 -12.24 0.91 15.60
N LEU A 4 -10.93 1.10 15.48
CA LEU A 4 -10.20 1.17 14.25
C LEU A 4 -9.48 -0.18 14.01
N ILE A 5 -9.84 -0.85 12.92
CA ILE A 5 -9.26 -2.13 12.53
C ILE A 5 -8.32 -1.90 11.35
N ASN A 6 -7.09 -2.37 11.47
CA ASN A 6 -6.05 -2.24 10.45
C ASN A 6 -5.35 -3.59 10.23
N ASP A 7 -5.28 -4.05 9.00
CA ASP A 7 -4.68 -5.35 8.63
C ASP A 7 -3.14 -5.35 8.66
N LYS A 8 -2.51 -4.18 8.67
CA LYS A 8 -1.06 -4.02 8.72
C LYS A 8 -0.53 -3.90 10.15
N SER A 9 0.78 -3.97 10.30
CA SER A 9 1.46 -3.78 11.59
C SER A 9 1.41 -2.35 12.10
N SER A 10 1.23 -1.38 11.21
CA SER A 10 1.17 0.06 11.51
C SER A 10 0.10 0.74 10.67
N LEU A 11 -0.43 1.83 11.21
CA LEU A 11 -1.35 2.71 10.48
C LEU A 11 -0.59 3.49 9.40
N GLY A 12 -1.32 3.93 8.37
CA GLY A 12 -0.79 4.82 7.32
C GLY A 12 -0.98 4.30 5.89
N GLY A 13 -1.29 3.01 5.72
CA GLY A 13 -1.59 2.44 4.40
C GLY A 13 -0.48 2.67 3.39
N SER A 14 -0.83 3.16 2.20
CA SER A 14 0.13 3.47 1.13
C SER A 14 0.99 4.71 1.40
N THR A 15 0.56 5.61 2.29
CA THR A 15 1.30 6.83 2.62
C THR A 15 2.68 6.52 3.25
N ILE A 16 2.84 5.35 3.90
CA ILE A 16 4.10 4.95 4.55
C ILE A 16 5.28 4.86 3.56
N TYR A 17 5.02 4.54 2.29
CA TYR A 17 6.05 4.36 1.26
C TYR A 17 5.92 5.35 0.09
N GLN A 18 5.28 6.50 0.32
CA GLN A 18 5.32 7.61 -0.64
C GLN A 18 6.66 8.36 -0.55
N ASP A 19 7.06 8.95 -1.67
CA ASP A 19 8.26 9.78 -1.73
C ASP A 19 8.00 11.10 -0.99
N ASP A 20 8.59 11.27 0.18
CA ASP A 20 8.43 12.45 1.02
C ASP A 20 8.80 13.77 0.33
N GLN A 21 9.73 13.73 -0.63
CA GLN A 21 10.15 14.95 -1.32
C GLN A 21 9.08 15.52 -2.24
N ASN A 22 8.22 14.66 -2.80
CA ASN A 22 7.25 15.02 -3.82
C ASN A 22 5.79 14.86 -3.37
N TYR A 23 5.55 14.19 -2.23
CA TYR A 23 4.19 13.91 -1.78
C TYR A 23 3.85 14.69 -0.52
N LYS A 24 2.99 15.68 -0.68
CA LYS A 24 2.51 16.52 0.43
C LYS A 24 1.01 16.30 0.68
N ILE A 25 0.63 16.30 1.94
CA ILE A 25 -0.75 16.25 2.40
C ILE A 25 -0.98 17.52 3.24
N ASN A 26 -1.95 18.36 2.84
CA ASN A 26 -2.22 19.63 3.50
C ASN A 26 -0.95 20.47 3.67
N GLU A 27 -0.15 20.62 2.59
CA GLU A 27 1.10 21.37 2.53
C GLU A 27 2.26 20.84 3.38
N LYS A 28 2.03 19.79 4.17
CA LYS A 28 3.05 19.10 4.97
C LYS A 28 3.63 17.91 4.22
N ILE A 29 4.88 17.60 4.48
CA ILE A 29 5.50 16.35 4.04
C ILE A 29 4.66 15.16 4.53
N SER A 30 4.43 14.17 3.68
CA SER A 30 3.49 13.08 3.96
C SER A 30 3.84 12.27 5.21
N SER A 31 5.11 12.03 5.47
CA SER A 31 5.58 11.35 6.69
C SER A 31 5.28 12.15 7.96
N ASP A 32 5.54 13.45 7.95
CA ASP A 32 5.29 14.31 9.10
C ASP A 32 3.79 14.45 9.39
N TRP A 33 3.00 14.62 8.34
CA TRP A 33 1.54 14.62 8.47
C TRP A 33 1.04 13.31 9.07
N LEU A 34 1.50 12.18 8.54
CA LEU A 34 1.09 10.85 9.00
C LEU A 34 1.47 10.61 10.46
N ASN A 35 2.69 10.95 10.86
CA ASN A 35 3.17 10.80 12.23
C ASN A 35 2.33 11.63 13.21
N ASN A 36 2.01 12.88 12.84
CA ASN A 36 1.15 13.75 13.65
C ASN A 36 -0.26 13.16 13.80
N GLU A 37 -0.86 12.67 12.71
CA GLU A 37 -2.19 12.07 12.76
C GLU A 37 -2.22 10.78 13.59
N ILE A 38 -1.22 9.90 13.44
CA ILE A 38 -1.11 8.68 14.25
C ILE A 38 -0.98 9.03 15.74
N ASN A 39 -0.17 10.03 16.09
CA ASN A 39 -0.02 10.46 17.48
C ASN A 39 -1.33 11.07 18.03
N ASN A 40 -2.01 11.89 17.24
CA ASN A 40 -3.33 12.42 17.59
C ASN A 40 -4.36 11.31 17.84
N LEU A 41 -4.36 10.25 17.01
CA LEU A 41 -5.24 9.11 17.17
C LEU A 41 -4.93 8.31 18.45
N LYS A 42 -3.65 8.06 18.73
CA LYS A 42 -3.21 7.31 19.93
C LYS A 42 -3.60 7.98 21.24
N ASN A 43 -3.71 9.31 21.24
CA ASN A 43 -4.05 10.10 22.42
C ASN A 43 -5.57 10.22 22.64
N LYS A 44 -6.41 9.57 21.82
CA LYS A 44 -7.87 9.62 21.99
C LYS A 44 -8.35 8.49 22.91
N GLU A 45 -8.88 8.85 24.08
CA GLU A 45 -9.38 7.91 25.08
C GLU A 45 -10.56 7.04 24.58
N ASN A 46 -11.35 7.54 23.65
CA ASN A 46 -12.51 6.86 23.09
C ASN A 46 -12.21 6.02 21.84
N LEU A 47 -10.92 5.81 21.49
CA LEU A 47 -10.46 5.07 20.32
C LEU A 47 -9.64 3.84 20.74
N THR A 48 -10.05 2.68 20.24
CA THR A 48 -9.27 1.44 20.31
C THR A 48 -8.74 1.12 18.92
N ILE A 49 -7.43 0.88 18.81
CA ILE A 49 -6.76 0.54 17.54
C ILE A 49 -6.31 -0.93 17.59
N LEU A 50 -6.78 -1.73 16.65
CA LEU A 50 -6.37 -3.11 16.45
C LEU A 50 -5.55 -3.21 15.16
N ASN A 51 -4.23 -3.27 15.28
CA ASN A 51 -3.33 -3.57 14.18
C ASN A 51 -3.25 -5.09 13.93
N ARG A 52 -2.73 -5.50 12.77
CA ARG A 52 -2.65 -6.90 12.34
C ARG A 52 -3.99 -7.64 12.44
N THR A 53 -5.07 -6.91 12.22
CA THR A 53 -6.44 -7.40 12.38
C THR A 53 -7.19 -7.25 11.07
N SER A 54 -7.62 -8.38 10.52
CA SER A 54 -8.37 -8.41 9.26
C SER A 54 -9.84 -8.66 9.53
N LEU A 55 -10.71 -7.92 8.83
CA LEU A 55 -12.13 -8.22 8.81
C LEU A 55 -12.36 -9.53 8.04
N ALA A 56 -12.92 -10.52 8.71
CA ALA A 56 -13.18 -11.85 8.13
C ALA A 56 -14.60 -11.98 7.59
N ALA A 57 -15.58 -11.30 8.22
CA ALA A 57 -16.96 -11.30 7.75
C ALA A 57 -17.71 -10.04 8.23
N TYR A 58 -18.72 -9.66 7.44
CA TYR A 58 -19.68 -8.61 7.77
C TYR A 58 -21.10 -9.15 7.52
N HIS A 59 -21.86 -9.23 8.59
CA HIS A 59 -23.22 -9.77 8.60
C HIS A 59 -24.27 -8.69 8.85
N SER A 60 -25.53 -9.06 8.75
CA SER A 60 -26.67 -8.20 9.04
C SER A 60 -26.57 -7.56 10.43
N TYR A 61 -27.20 -6.40 10.58
CA TYR A 61 -27.21 -5.62 11.83
C TYR A 61 -25.82 -5.19 12.30
N ASN A 62 -24.90 -4.91 11.37
CA ASN A 62 -23.52 -4.48 11.65
C ASN A 62 -22.78 -5.43 12.61
N PHE A 63 -22.99 -6.73 12.42
CA PHE A 63 -22.23 -7.76 13.12
C PHE A 63 -21.01 -8.15 12.29
N LEU A 64 -19.82 -7.95 12.85
CA LEU A 64 -18.55 -8.18 12.17
C LEU A 64 -17.74 -9.24 12.93
N LEU A 65 -17.01 -10.03 12.15
CA LEU A 65 -15.99 -10.94 12.67
C LEU A 65 -14.62 -10.42 12.19
N ALA A 66 -13.71 -10.21 13.12
CA ALA A 66 -12.36 -9.79 12.82
C ALA A 66 -11.34 -10.74 13.45
N ARG A 67 -10.30 -11.08 12.71
CA ARG A 67 -9.21 -11.94 13.15
C ARG A 67 -7.97 -11.10 13.43
N GLU A 68 -7.58 -11.02 14.68
CA GLU A 68 -6.35 -10.39 15.13
C GLU A 68 -5.21 -11.39 15.14
N ASN A 69 -4.09 -11.04 14.53
CA ASN A 69 -2.85 -11.80 14.58
C ASN A 69 -1.98 -11.28 15.73
N ILE A 70 -1.93 -12.00 16.85
CA ILE A 70 -1.20 -11.59 18.05
C ILE A 70 0.26 -11.99 17.97
N SER A 71 0.55 -13.22 17.61
CA SER A 71 1.93 -13.74 17.62
C SER A 71 2.33 -14.58 16.42
N ASP A 72 1.45 -14.85 15.46
CA ASP A 72 1.80 -15.64 14.27
C ASP A 72 2.92 -15.05 13.41
N HIS A 73 3.13 -13.73 13.52
CA HIS A 73 4.20 -13.01 12.83
C HIS A 73 5.56 -13.12 13.52
N LYS A 74 5.61 -13.72 14.71
CA LYS A 74 6.83 -13.96 15.49
C LYS A 74 7.39 -15.35 15.21
N SER A 75 8.66 -15.56 15.43
CA SER A 75 9.28 -16.88 15.38
C SER A 75 8.70 -17.82 16.46
N LEU A 76 8.85 -19.13 16.29
CA LEU A 76 8.36 -20.13 17.26
C LEU A 76 8.94 -19.90 18.66
N HIS A 77 10.19 -19.49 18.75
CA HIS A 77 10.87 -19.23 20.02
C HIS A 77 10.27 -18.00 20.74
N GLU A 78 9.98 -16.92 20.01
CA GLU A 78 9.47 -15.66 20.57
C GLU A 78 8.02 -15.71 21.00
N ARG A 79 7.23 -16.64 20.47
CA ARG A 79 5.80 -16.76 20.77
C ARG A 79 5.43 -17.79 21.83
N SER A 80 6.40 -18.41 22.50
CA SER A 80 6.17 -19.45 23.50
C SER A 80 5.06 -19.04 24.49
N ASN A 81 4.00 -19.85 24.56
CA ASN A 81 2.82 -19.64 25.42
C ASN A 81 1.96 -18.39 25.16
N GLN A 82 2.19 -17.66 24.05
CA GLN A 82 1.30 -16.56 23.65
C GLN A 82 0.15 -17.05 22.80
N LEU A 83 -1.00 -16.38 22.91
CA LEU A 83 -2.11 -16.56 21.96
C LEU A 83 -1.61 -16.25 20.55
N ARG A 84 -1.89 -17.15 19.62
CA ARG A 84 -1.52 -16.94 18.22
C ARG A 84 -2.42 -15.91 17.55
N GLN A 85 -3.72 -16.10 17.71
CA GLN A 85 -4.76 -15.30 17.07
C GLN A 85 -5.92 -15.11 18.04
N ARG A 86 -6.69 -14.04 17.82
CA ARG A 86 -7.95 -13.75 18.53
C ARG A 86 -9.05 -13.48 17.53
N LEU A 87 -10.21 -14.09 17.74
CA LEU A 87 -11.41 -13.76 16.99
C LEU A 87 -12.24 -12.73 17.77
N TRP A 88 -12.44 -11.58 17.14
CA TRP A 88 -13.31 -10.53 17.64
C TRP A 88 -14.70 -10.68 17.06
N LYS A 89 -15.71 -10.69 17.92
CA LYS A 89 -17.12 -10.58 17.58
C LYS A 89 -17.57 -9.16 17.91
N ILE A 90 -17.88 -8.37 16.89
CA ILE A 90 -18.12 -6.93 17.04
C ILE A 90 -19.54 -6.61 16.59
N ARG A 91 -20.28 -5.89 17.43
CA ARG A 91 -21.57 -5.31 17.09
C ARG A 91 -21.43 -3.80 17.10
N ALA A 92 -21.58 -3.17 15.93
CA ALA A 92 -21.38 -1.73 15.76
C ALA A 92 -22.70 -1.01 15.45
N LYS A 93 -22.86 0.24 15.91
CA LYS A 93 -23.96 1.09 15.50
C LYS A 93 -23.80 1.57 14.06
N LYS A 94 -22.56 1.90 13.69
CA LYS A 94 -22.17 2.33 12.33
C LYS A 94 -20.87 1.68 11.95
N VAL A 95 -20.70 1.36 10.67
CA VAL A 95 -19.48 0.80 10.09
C VAL A 95 -19.03 1.71 8.98
N ILE A 96 -17.75 2.07 8.99
CA ILE A 96 -17.09 2.84 7.91
C ILE A 96 -16.05 1.92 7.29
N LEU A 97 -16.18 1.66 5.99
CA LEU A 97 -15.21 0.90 5.21
C LEU A 97 -14.24 1.86 4.53
N ALA A 98 -12.99 1.87 5.01
CA ALA A 98 -11.89 2.67 4.49
C ALA A 98 -10.74 1.75 4.06
N THR A 99 -11.05 0.75 3.24
CA THR A 99 -10.16 -0.38 2.89
C THR A 99 -9.12 -0.03 1.83
N GLY A 100 -9.19 1.17 1.25
CA GLY A 100 -8.30 1.59 0.16
C GLY A 100 -8.60 0.87 -1.16
N ALA A 101 -7.59 0.78 -2.02
CA ALA A 101 -7.69 0.16 -3.34
C ALA A 101 -6.51 -0.79 -3.59
N ILE A 102 -6.76 -1.82 -4.37
CA ILE A 102 -5.76 -2.76 -4.86
C ILE A 102 -5.71 -2.64 -6.38
N GLU A 103 -4.51 -2.60 -6.95
CA GLU A 103 -4.34 -2.62 -8.39
C GLU A 103 -4.94 -3.88 -9.00
N ARG A 104 -5.63 -3.70 -10.11
CA ARG A 104 -6.11 -4.81 -10.92
C ARG A 104 -5.06 -5.13 -12.00
N PRO A 105 -4.57 -6.37 -12.11
CA PRO A 105 -3.59 -6.72 -13.14
C PRO A 105 -4.22 -6.59 -14.53
N LEU A 106 -3.45 -6.04 -15.47
CA LEU A 106 -3.81 -6.06 -16.87
C LEU A 106 -3.61 -7.47 -17.45
N ILE A 107 -4.49 -7.83 -18.38
CA ILE A 107 -4.44 -9.15 -19.04
C ILE A 107 -3.56 -9.03 -20.28
N PHE A 108 -2.50 -9.83 -20.34
CA PHE A 108 -1.64 -10.01 -21.49
C PHE A 108 -1.05 -11.43 -21.48
N ASN A 109 -0.49 -11.85 -22.60
CA ASN A 109 0.04 -13.21 -22.72
C ASN A 109 1.19 -13.46 -21.71
N ASN A 110 1.13 -14.55 -20.95
CA ASN A 110 2.08 -14.94 -19.90
C ASN A 110 2.14 -13.96 -18.70
N ASN A 111 1.07 -13.26 -18.38
CA ASN A 111 1.02 -12.35 -17.23
C ASN A 111 1.07 -13.08 -15.86
N ASP A 112 0.99 -14.38 -15.84
CA ASP A 112 1.07 -15.28 -14.68
C ASP A 112 2.48 -15.80 -14.39
N ARG A 113 3.47 -15.44 -15.23
CA ARG A 113 4.85 -15.92 -15.04
C ARG A 113 5.55 -15.23 -13.86
N PRO A 114 6.49 -15.94 -13.19
CA PRO A 114 7.35 -15.31 -12.19
C PRO A 114 8.07 -14.08 -12.73
N GLY A 115 8.10 -13.01 -11.92
CA GLY A 115 8.64 -11.71 -12.33
C GLY A 115 7.59 -10.71 -12.81
N VAL A 116 6.36 -11.16 -13.09
CA VAL A 116 5.23 -10.25 -13.33
C VAL A 116 4.59 -9.89 -11.99
N MET A 117 4.56 -8.60 -11.67
CA MET A 117 4.11 -8.08 -10.38
C MET A 117 3.28 -6.81 -10.58
N LEU A 118 2.38 -6.53 -9.64
CA LEU A 118 1.68 -5.25 -9.59
C LEU A 118 2.67 -4.10 -9.32
N ALA A 119 2.50 -2.97 -9.99
CA ALA A 119 3.41 -1.83 -9.89
C ALA A 119 3.55 -1.31 -8.45
N ASN A 120 2.43 -1.15 -7.73
CA ASN A 120 2.45 -0.74 -6.32
C ASN A 120 3.13 -1.77 -5.40
N SER A 121 3.07 -3.06 -5.73
CA SER A 121 3.81 -4.07 -4.99
C SER A 121 5.31 -3.90 -5.15
N VAL A 122 5.78 -3.67 -6.39
CA VAL A 122 7.19 -3.39 -6.69
C VAL A 122 7.65 -2.11 -5.97
N LYS A 123 6.85 -1.04 -6.05
CA LYS A 123 7.12 0.21 -5.33
C LYS A 123 7.28 -0.03 -3.82
N LYS A 124 6.36 -0.79 -3.22
CA LYS A 124 6.44 -1.15 -1.80
C LYS A 124 7.68 -1.97 -1.47
N TYR A 125 8.07 -2.93 -2.32
CA TYR A 125 9.29 -3.70 -2.10
C TYR A 125 10.53 -2.81 -2.07
N ILE A 126 10.66 -1.88 -2.99
CA ILE A 126 11.85 -1.04 -3.06
C ILE A 126 11.84 0.11 -2.05
N ASP A 127 10.71 0.79 -1.84
CA ASP A 127 10.64 1.99 -1.00
C ASP A 127 10.49 1.67 0.49
N TYR A 128 9.75 0.60 0.82
CA TYR A 128 9.51 0.23 2.22
C TYR A 128 10.42 -0.88 2.74
N TYR A 129 10.65 -1.90 1.92
CA TYR A 129 11.48 -3.05 2.33
C TYR A 129 12.93 -2.96 1.87
N GLY A 130 13.29 -2.01 1.01
CA GLY A 130 14.65 -1.90 0.44
C GLY A 130 15.02 -3.07 -0.49
N VAL A 131 14.02 -3.80 -1.00
CA VAL A 131 14.23 -4.99 -1.84
C VAL A 131 14.10 -4.65 -3.31
N ARG A 132 15.11 -4.98 -4.08
CA ARG A 132 15.14 -4.82 -5.54
C ARG A 132 14.49 -6.03 -6.21
N CYS A 133 13.40 -5.82 -6.95
CA CYS A 133 12.67 -6.89 -7.65
C CYS A 133 13.32 -7.31 -8.98
N GLY A 134 14.21 -6.49 -9.54
CA GLY A 134 14.91 -6.76 -10.79
C GLY A 134 15.79 -5.59 -11.20
N ASN A 135 16.71 -5.81 -12.13
CA ASN A 135 17.63 -4.77 -12.66
C ASN A 135 17.07 -4.05 -13.91
N LYS A 136 16.28 -4.75 -14.70
CA LYS A 136 15.59 -4.24 -15.87
C LYS A 136 14.10 -4.38 -15.64
N ASN A 137 13.38 -3.26 -15.66
CA ASN A 137 11.96 -3.23 -15.31
C ASN A 137 11.17 -2.65 -16.47
N VAL A 138 10.10 -3.33 -16.85
CA VAL A 138 9.13 -2.85 -17.83
C VAL A 138 7.80 -2.70 -17.12
N ILE A 139 7.23 -1.51 -17.13
CA ILE A 139 5.93 -1.23 -16.54
C ILE A 139 4.91 -1.18 -17.67
N PHE A 140 3.91 -2.05 -17.61
CA PHE A 140 2.79 -2.07 -18.53
C PHE A 140 1.57 -1.46 -17.85
N THR A 141 1.01 -0.38 -18.41
CA THR A 141 -0.01 0.42 -17.75
C THR A 141 -1.08 0.97 -18.69
N ASN A 142 -2.21 1.36 -18.12
CA ASN A 142 -3.30 2.12 -18.73
C ASN A 142 -3.67 3.38 -17.93
N ASN A 143 -2.88 3.73 -16.93
CA ASN A 143 -3.18 4.88 -16.05
C ASN A 143 -1.90 5.54 -15.52
N ASP A 144 -2.05 6.70 -14.89
CA ASP A 144 -0.92 7.53 -14.47
C ASP A 144 -0.26 7.09 -13.18
N THR A 145 -0.92 6.32 -12.31
CA THR A 145 -0.35 5.93 -11.01
C THR A 145 0.88 5.03 -11.15
N ALA A 146 0.99 4.28 -12.24
CA ALA A 146 2.15 3.43 -12.51
C ALA A 146 3.46 4.23 -12.74
N TYR A 147 3.35 5.50 -13.15
CA TYR A 147 4.52 6.37 -13.31
C TYR A 147 5.19 6.70 -11.97
N GLU A 148 4.46 6.69 -10.86
CA GLU A 148 5.08 6.82 -9.53
C GLU A 148 6.08 5.70 -9.27
N THR A 149 5.72 4.46 -9.64
CA THR A 149 6.61 3.31 -9.54
C THR A 149 7.81 3.46 -10.47
N ALA A 150 7.59 3.92 -11.71
CA ALA A 150 8.66 4.14 -12.67
C ALA A 150 9.68 5.16 -12.16
N LEU A 151 9.21 6.28 -11.63
CA LEU A 151 10.04 7.34 -11.04
C LEU A 151 10.81 6.84 -9.81
N SER A 152 10.14 6.08 -8.93
CA SER A 152 10.79 5.51 -7.75
C SER A 152 11.92 4.54 -8.13
N LEU A 153 11.69 3.64 -9.06
CA LEU A 153 12.72 2.72 -9.56
C LEU A 153 13.88 3.45 -10.24
N ASN A 154 13.58 4.44 -11.06
CA ASN A 154 14.59 5.26 -11.76
C ASN A 154 15.46 6.03 -10.75
N LYS A 155 14.86 6.66 -9.75
CA LYS A 155 15.56 7.36 -8.65
C LYS A 155 16.55 6.46 -7.89
N LYS A 156 16.25 5.16 -7.83
CA LYS A 156 17.13 4.13 -7.22
C LYS A 156 18.17 3.58 -8.19
N GLY A 157 18.33 4.17 -9.37
CA GLY A 157 19.33 3.79 -10.38
C GLY A 157 18.97 2.51 -11.15
N LEU A 158 17.71 2.11 -11.18
CA LEU A 158 17.27 0.95 -11.94
C LEU A 158 16.89 1.32 -13.36
N ASN A 159 17.13 0.41 -14.30
CA ASN A 159 16.70 0.59 -15.68
C ASN A 159 15.18 0.34 -15.76
N VAL A 160 14.45 1.36 -16.22
CA VAL A 160 12.99 1.34 -16.31
C VAL A 160 12.54 1.81 -17.69
N SER A 161 11.53 1.12 -18.22
CA SER A 161 10.75 1.60 -19.36
C SER A 161 9.27 1.40 -19.08
N VAL A 162 8.43 2.21 -19.74
CA VAL A 162 6.97 2.15 -19.59
C VAL A 162 6.36 1.84 -20.95
N ILE A 163 5.39 0.92 -20.96
CA ILE A 163 4.51 0.66 -22.09
C ILE A 163 3.13 1.10 -21.65
N ASP A 164 2.63 2.18 -22.22
CA ASP A 164 1.30 2.71 -21.92
C ASP A 164 0.37 2.45 -23.10
N ILE A 165 -0.72 1.74 -22.86
CA ILE A 165 -1.68 1.39 -23.91
C ILE A 165 -2.54 2.58 -24.39
N ARG A 166 -2.42 3.72 -23.74
CA ARG A 166 -3.05 4.96 -24.20
C ARG A 166 -2.20 5.63 -25.29
N LYS A 167 -2.82 6.45 -26.12
CA LYS A 167 -2.11 7.22 -27.16
C LYS A 167 -1.15 8.26 -26.59
N ASN A 168 -1.47 8.83 -25.44
CA ASN A 168 -0.65 9.79 -24.69
C ASN A 168 -1.16 9.94 -23.25
N SER A 169 -0.37 10.64 -22.43
CA SER A 169 -0.81 11.17 -21.15
C SER A 169 -0.22 12.58 -20.95
N SER A 170 -1.06 13.51 -20.57
CA SER A 170 -0.69 14.88 -20.18
C SER A 170 -0.46 15.01 -18.66
N SER A 171 -0.41 13.92 -17.92
CA SER A 171 -0.22 13.96 -16.48
C SER A 171 1.18 14.46 -16.11
N ILE A 172 1.28 15.16 -15.00
CA ILE A 172 2.55 15.63 -14.43
C ILE A 172 3.51 14.45 -14.20
N LEU A 173 2.99 13.29 -13.81
CA LEU A 173 3.81 12.09 -13.57
C LEU A 173 4.41 11.54 -14.87
N ALA A 174 3.65 11.48 -15.96
CA ALA A 174 4.16 11.04 -17.26
C ALA A 174 5.20 12.03 -17.83
N GLN A 175 4.96 13.32 -17.64
CA GLN A 175 5.92 14.35 -18.03
C GLN A 175 7.21 14.23 -17.22
N SER A 176 7.11 14.13 -15.91
CA SER A 176 8.27 13.92 -15.03
C SER A 176 9.06 12.65 -15.38
N ALA A 177 8.37 11.58 -15.74
CA ALA A 177 9.04 10.35 -16.18
C ALA A 177 9.89 10.59 -17.46
N LYS A 178 9.37 11.33 -18.44
CA LYS A 178 10.14 11.71 -19.65
C LYS A 178 11.34 12.58 -19.31
N GLU A 179 11.16 13.60 -18.47
CA GLU A 179 12.23 14.52 -18.05
C GLU A 179 13.36 13.78 -17.31
N ASN A 180 13.03 12.71 -16.57
CA ASN A 180 13.99 11.83 -15.90
C ASN A 180 14.57 10.72 -16.83
N GLY A 181 14.36 10.82 -18.15
CA GLY A 181 14.96 9.91 -19.13
C GLY A 181 14.31 8.52 -19.19
N ILE A 182 13.14 8.32 -18.60
CA ILE A 182 12.41 7.06 -18.68
C ILE A 182 11.81 6.92 -20.08
N LYS A 183 12.13 5.83 -20.77
CA LYS A 183 11.60 5.56 -22.09
C LYS A 183 10.15 5.12 -22.01
N ILE A 184 9.27 5.83 -22.70
CA ILE A 184 7.84 5.55 -22.73
C ILE A 184 7.42 5.15 -24.15
N TYR A 185 6.77 4.01 -24.27
CA TYR A 185 6.17 3.51 -25.50
C TYR A 185 4.67 3.70 -25.42
N TRP A 186 4.11 4.37 -26.39
CA TRP A 186 2.67 4.65 -26.52
C TRP A 186 2.04 3.74 -27.57
N ASN A 187 0.73 3.45 -27.40
CA ASN A 187 -0.04 2.73 -28.40
C ASN A 187 -0.38 3.61 -29.61
#